data_7a305da41c67307629c6f6d7aa494538
#
_entry.id   7a305da41c67307629c6f6d7aa494538
#
_cell.length_a   1.000
_cell.length_b   1.000
_cell.length_c   1.000
_cell.angle_alpha   90.00
_cell.angle_beta   90.00
_cell.angle_gamma   90.00
#
_symmetry.space_group_name_H-M   'P 1'
#
loop_
_entity.id
_entity.type
_entity.pdbx_description
1 polymer ?
#
loop_
_entity_poly.entity_id
_entity_poly.type
_entity_poly.pdbx_seq_one_letter_code
_entity_poly.pdbx_strand_id
1 'polypeptide(L)'
;IAQDWRVRLGRTREPRWDDILAKISPLASKDSLYLAAETEPDTYTKERMFSDHPAVMGAIGLFPYNSRMIDFAKMKKTEQWIWKNWKWNTSWGWDYPMMAMGAARMGEPENAVGALLMKQQKNTYLVSGHNYQDGRLRLYLPGNGGLLMAVAMMCAGWDGSIHPNPGFPQDGNW
;
A
#
# COMPACT_ATOMS: atom_id res chain seq x y z
N ILE A 1 -0.89 -15.17 5.43
CA ILE A 1 -2.01 -15.32 4.47
C ILE A 1 -2.35 -16.81 4.30
N ALA A 2 -1.46 -17.66 3.78
CA ALA A 2 -1.77 -19.08 3.51
C ALA A 2 -2.26 -19.84 4.77
N GLN A 3 -1.59 -19.66 5.91
CA GLN A 3 -2.00 -20.26 7.18
C GLN A 3 -3.36 -19.75 7.64
N ASP A 4 -3.64 -18.47 7.51
CA ASP A 4 -4.90 -17.87 7.92
C ASP A 4 -6.06 -18.39 7.05
N TRP A 5 -5.83 -18.53 5.76
CA TRP A 5 -6.81 -19.16 4.86
C TRP A 5 -7.03 -20.64 5.15
N ARG A 6 -5.99 -21.40 5.53
CA ARG A 6 -6.19 -22.77 5.98
C ARG A 6 -7.18 -22.84 7.15
N VAL A 7 -6.98 -21.98 8.15
CA VAL A 7 -7.88 -21.93 9.34
C VAL A 7 -9.29 -21.52 8.93
N ARG A 8 -9.45 -20.46 8.12
CA ARG A 8 -10.76 -20.00 7.62
C ARG A 8 -11.51 -21.08 6.82
N LEU A 9 -10.78 -21.94 6.14
CA LEU A 9 -11.32 -23.09 5.38
C LEU A 9 -11.48 -24.36 6.24
N GLY A 10 -11.41 -24.26 7.57
CA GLY A 10 -11.56 -25.39 8.48
C GLY A 10 -10.40 -26.39 8.45
N ARG A 11 -9.23 -26.00 7.92
CA ARG A 11 -8.03 -26.85 7.87
C ARG A 11 -7.08 -26.51 9.03
N THR A 12 -6.37 -27.50 9.51
CA THR A 12 -5.31 -27.30 10.51
C THR A 12 -4.16 -26.49 9.91
N ARG A 13 -3.47 -25.71 10.75
CA ARG A 13 -2.24 -25.01 10.37
C ARG A 13 -1.18 -26.03 9.92
N GLU A 14 -0.30 -25.60 9.01
CA GLU A 14 0.83 -26.41 8.56
C GLU A 14 2.05 -26.09 9.44
N PRO A 15 2.53 -27.03 10.29
CA PRO A 15 3.61 -26.75 11.23
C PRO A 15 4.92 -26.27 10.57
N ARG A 16 5.23 -26.79 9.40
CA ARG A 16 6.43 -26.37 8.64
C ARG A 16 6.35 -24.88 8.22
N TRP A 17 5.16 -24.40 7.91
CA TRP A 17 4.97 -22.97 7.58
C TRP A 17 5.02 -22.10 8.82
N ASP A 18 4.59 -22.60 9.96
CA ASP A 18 4.71 -21.90 11.24
C ASP A 18 6.20 -21.77 11.65
N ASP A 19 6.99 -22.80 11.43
CA ASP A 19 8.44 -22.75 11.64
C ASP A 19 9.12 -21.71 10.73
N ILE A 20 8.73 -21.62 9.46
CA ILE A 20 9.20 -20.57 8.53
C ILE A 20 8.81 -19.20 9.03
N LEU A 21 7.55 -18.99 9.44
CA LEU A 21 7.06 -17.72 9.95
C LEU A 21 7.78 -17.27 11.23
N ALA A 22 8.17 -18.21 12.09
CA ALA A 22 8.94 -17.92 13.30
C ALA A 22 10.38 -17.45 13.02
N LYS A 23 10.91 -17.79 11.83
CA LYS A 23 12.29 -17.49 11.41
C LYS A 23 12.38 -16.41 10.34
N ILE A 24 11.26 -15.78 9.97
CA ILE A 24 11.27 -14.73 8.95
C ILE A 24 12.06 -13.51 9.43
N SER A 25 12.93 -13.00 8.56
CA SER A 25 13.71 -11.80 8.87
C SER A 25 12.78 -10.58 9.04
N PRO A 26 13.08 -9.68 9.99
CA PRO A 26 12.36 -8.41 10.09
C PRO A 26 12.56 -7.59 8.80
N LEU A 27 11.63 -6.70 8.52
CA LEU A 27 11.80 -5.75 7.41
C LEU A 27 12.99 -4.83 7.69
N ALA A 28 13.83 -4.64 6.67
CA ALA A 28 14.98 -3.76 6.76
C ALA A 28 14.56 -2.32 7.10
N SER A 29 15.32 -1.68 7.99
CA SER A 29 15.02 -0.29 8.40
C SER A 29 16.27 0.45 8.80
N LYS A 30 16.24 1.79 8.63
CA LYS A 30 17.29 2.72 9.04
C LYS A 30 16.64 4.04 9.47
N ASP A 31 17.16 4.67 10.53
CA ASP A 31 16.71 5.97 11.02
C ASP A 31 15.18 6.06 11.24
N SER A 32 14.58 4.99 11.76
CA SER A 32 13.13 4.83 11.98
C SER A 32 12.27 4.79 10.71
N LEU A 33 12.85 4.52 9.55
CA LEU A 33 12.14 4.31 8.29
C LEU A 33 12.40 2.89 7.78
N TYR A 34 11.41 2.28 7.14
CA TYR A 34 11.61 1.02 6.43
C TYR A 34 12.33 1.26 5.11
N LEU A 35 13.32 0.45 4.80
CA LEU A 35 14.06 0.50 3.55
C LEU A 35 13.35 -0.30 2.45
N ALA A 36 13.65 0.02 1.19
CA ALA A 36 13.19 -0.76 0.04
C ALA A 36 13.73 -2.19 0.08
N ALA A 37 14.99 -2.36 0.49
CA ALA A 37 15.65 -3.64 0.72
C ALA A 37 16.81 -3.47 1.69
N GLU A 38 17.27 -4.56 2.30
CA GLU A 38 18.43 -4.56 3.21
C GLU A 38 19.72 -4.08 2.49
N THR A 39 19.84 -4.39 1.22
CA THR A 39 20.96 -3.97 0.36
C THR A 39 20.90 -2.52 -0.10
N GLU A 40 19.82 -1.81 0.23
CA GLU A 40 19.57 -0.45 -0.23
C GLU A 40 19.47 0.57 0.93
N PRO A 41 20.57 0.76 1.70
CA PRO A 41 20.59 1.65 2.88
C PRO A 41 20.37 3.12 2.52
N ASP A 42 20.50 3.47 1.23
CA ASP A 42 20.34 4.81 0.69
C ASP A 42 18.94 5.09 0.11
N THR A 43 17.95 4.26 0.46
CA THR A 43 16.56 4.36 -0.03
C THR A 43 16.02 5.79 -0.01
N TYR A 44 16.38 6.61 0.99
CA TYR A 44 15.83 7.95 1.20
C TYR A 44 16.85 9.08 0.98
N THR A 45 18.04 8.77 0.51
CA THR A 45 19.11 9.75 0.30
C THR A 45 19.53 9.87 -1.17
N LYS A 46 19.37 8.82 -1.95
CA LYS A 46 19.66 8.82 -3.38
C LYS A 46 18.38 8.97 -4.19
N GLU A 47 18.31 10.01 -5.00
CA GLU A 47 17.13 10.38 -5.80
C GLU A 47 16.56 9.22 -6.63
N ARG A 48 17.43 8.39 -7.21
CA ARG A 48 17.02 7.21 -7.98
C ARG A 48 16.27 6.17 -7.16
N MET A 49 16.41 6.21 -5.82
CA MET A 49 15.81 5.22 -4.89
C MET A 49 14.43 5.63 -4.39
N PHE A 50 14.07 6.91 -4.46
CA PHE A 50 12.73 7.40 -4.11
C PHE A 50 11.97 7.93 -5.34
N SER A 51 12.14 7.22 -6.44
CA SER A 51 11.42 7.38 -7.70
C SER A 51 10.82 6.04 -8.11
N ASP A 52 9.99 6.02 -9.16
CA ASP A 52 9.27 4.85 -9.63
C ASP A 52 8.26 4.35 -8.58
N HIS A 53 8.35 3.11 -8.12
CA HIS A 53 7.40 2.51 -7.19
C HIS A 53 7.79 2.70 -5.73
N PRO A 54 6.94 3.28 -4.85
CA PRO A 54 7.13 3.27 -3.40
C PRO A 54 6.83 1.87 -2.83
N ALA A 55 7.57 0.85 -3.31
CA ALA A 55 7.28 -0.56 -3.10
C ALA A 55 7.25 -0.99 -1.63
N VAL A 56 7.98 -0.28 -0.75
CA VAL A 56 7.95 -0.52 0.70
C VAL A 56 6.52 -0.39 1.27
N MET A 57 5.69 0.45 0.68
CA MET A 57 4.28 0.62 1.08
C MET A 57 3.41 -0.59 0.74
N GLY A 58 3.86 -1.47 -0.15
CA GLY A 58 3.17 -2.73 -0.44
C GLY A 58 3.01 -3.63 0.78
N ALA A 59 3.92 -3.52 1.76
CA ALA A 59 3.85 -4.29 2.99
C ALA A 59 2.57 -4.04 3.81
N ILE A 60 2.00 -2.84 3.73
CA ILE A 60 0.74 -2.48 4.40
C ILE A 60 -0.40 -2.22 3.40
N GLY A 61 -0.10 -1.71 2.21
CA GLY A 61 -1.11 -1.41 1.20
C GLY A 61 -1.69 -2.67 0.56
N LEU A 62 -0.84 -3.61 0.14
CA LEU A 62 -1.26 -4.80 -0.60
C LEU A 62 -1.51 -6.02 0.28
N PHE A 63 -0.83 -6.13 1.42
CA PHE A 63 -0.93 -7.28 2.31
C PHE A 63 -1.70 -6.93 3.59
N PRO A 64 -2.42 -7.90 4.18
CA PRO A 64 -3.01 -7.72 5.49
C PRO A 64 -1.96 -7.34 6.53
N TYR A 65 -2.29 -6.37 7.38
CA TYR A 65 -1.40 -5.95 8.46
C TYR A 65 -0.98 -7.14 9.34
N ASN A 66 0.29 -7.20 9.63
CA ASN A 66 0.86 -8.20 10.53
C ASN A 66 1.81 -7.51 11.53
N SER A 67 1.35 -7.36 12.77
CA SER A 67 2.11 -6.73 13.86
C SER A 67 3.43 -7.41 14.21
N ARG A 68 3.63 -8.68 13.78
CA ARG A 68 4.91 -9.38 13.97
C ARG A 68 5.96 -8.93 12.96
N MET A 69 5.56 -8.40 11.81
CA MET A 69 6.45 -8.01 10.72
C MET A 69 6.57 -6.51 10.57
N ILE A 70 5.54 -5.77 10.95
CA ILE A 70 5.43 -4.32 10.71
C ILE A 70 5.25 -3.61 12.03
N ASP A 71 6.22 -2.78 12.39
CA ASP A 71 6.04 -1.74 13.40
C ASP A 71 5.20 -0.61 12.79
N PHE A 72 4.02 -0.42 13.35
CA PHE A 72 3.03 0.53 12.83
C PHE A 72 3.53 1.98 12.89
N ALA A 73 4.18 2.37 13.99
CA ALA A 73 4.70 3.73 14.14
C ALA A 73 5.82 4.02 13.14
N LYS A 74 6.68 3.03 12.88
CA LYS A 74 7.73 3.12 11.87
C LYS A 74 7.14 3.18 10.46
N MET A 75 6.11 2.37 10.16
CA MET A 75 5.45 2.40 8.87
C MET A 75 4.77 3.74 8.60
N LYS A 76 4.13 4.33 9.61
CA LYS A 76 3.53 5.66 9.52
C LYS A 76 4.57 6.75 9.22
N LYS A 77 5.73 6.72 9.88
CA LYS A 77 6.84 7.63 9.55
C LYS A 77 7.36 7.43 8.13
N THR A 78 7.44 6.16 7.69
CA THR A 78 7.87 5.81 6.33
C THR A 78 6.90 6.38 5.30
N GLU A 79 5.61 6.19 5.52
CA GLU A 79 4.56 6.74 4.65
C GLU A 79 4.60 8.27 4.59
N GLN A 80 4.70 8.95 5.75
CA GLN A 80 4.80 10.41 5.80
C GLN A 80 6.01 10.95 5.05
N TRP A 81 7.14 10.25 5.14
CA TRP A 81 8.33 10.61 4.38
C TRP A 81 8.10 10.44 2.87
N ILE A 82 7.54 9.30 2.45
CA ILE A 82 7.22 9.00 1.05
C ILE A 82 6.24 10.04 0.51
N TRP A 83 5.15 10.30 1.22
CA TRP A 83 4.15 11.27 0.82
C TRP A 83 4.75 12.63 0.49
N LYS A 84 5.69 13.08 1.31
CA LYS A 84 6.31 14.40 1.19
C LYS A 84 7.39 14.47 0.12
N ASN A 85 8.16 13.41 -0.07
CA ASN A 85 9.44 13.49 -0.79
C ASN A 85 9.49 12.63 -2.06
N TRP A 86 8.54 11.68 -2.25
CA TRP A 86 8.56 10.78 -3.39
C TRP A 86 8.37 11.53 -4.71
N LYS A 87 9.04 11.07 -5.76
CA LYS A 87 8.92 11.64 -7.11
C LYS A 87 7.68 11.10 -7.81
N TRP A 88 6.51 11.58 -7.40
CA TRP A 88 5.20 11.09 -7.85
C TRP A 88 5.00 11.11 -9.36
N ASN A 89 5.65 12.03 -10.08
CA ASN A 89 5.62 12.08 -11.54
C ASN A 89 6.28 10.86 -12.20
N THR A 90 7.10 10.12 -11.47
CA THR A 90 7.74 8.89 -11.95
C THR A 90 6.93 7.64 -11.62
N SER A 91 6.04 7.70 -10.62
CA SER A 91 5.19 6.60 -10.17
C SER A 91 4.25 6.10 -11.25
N TRP A 92 3.68 4.92 -11.06
CA TRP A 92 2.77 4.27 -12.01
C TRP A 92 1.34 4.25 -11.48
N GLY A 93 0.37 3.99 -12.35
CA GLY A 93 -1.04 4.10 -12.00
C GLY A 93 -1.52 3.20 -10.86
N TRP A 94 -0.83 2.12 -10.54
CA TRP A 94 -1.17 1.24 -9.42
C TRP A 94 -0.57 1.67 -8.08
N ASP A 95 0.39 2.59 -8.09
CA ASP A 95 1.04 3.09 -6.86
C ASP A 95 0.07 3.93 -6.03
N TYR A 96 -0.73 4.76 -6.67
CA TYR A 96 -1.68 5.64 -5.98
C TYR A 96 -2.73 4.85 -5.19
N PRO A 97 -3.42 3.84 -5.75
CA PRO A 97 -4.30 3.00 -4.95
C PRO A 97 -3.57 2.15 -3.90
N MET A 98 -2.32 1.74 -4.12
CA MET A 98 -1.51 1.08 -3.09
C MET A 98 -1.27 2.01 -1.90
N MET A 99 -0.92 3.28 -2.15
CA MET A 99 -0.80 4.30 -1.11
C MET A 99 -2.13 4.53 -0.40
N ALA A 100 -3.24 4.60 -1.13
CA ALA A 100 -4.57 4.77 -0.55
C ALA A 100 -4.91 3.64 0.42
N MET A 101 -4.68 2.39 0.04
CA MET A 101 -4.91 1.23 0.91
C MET A 101 -4.02 1.26 2.16
N GLY A 102 -2.77 1.68 2.01
CA GLY A 102 -1.83 1.85 3.13
C GLY A 102 -2.30 2.91 4.11
N ALA A 103 -2.61 4.11 3.61
CA ALA A 103 -3.11 5.23 4.41
C ALA A 103 -4.41 4.88 5.14
N ALA A 104 -5.38 4.25 4.45
CA ALA A 104 -6.62 3.80 5.06
C ALA A 104 -6.37 2.85 6.25
N ARG A 105 -5.50 1.86 6.08
CA ARG A 105 -5.15 0.92 7.15
C ARG A 105 -4.38 1.57 8.31
N MET A 106 -3.72 2.69 8.06
CA MET A 106 -3.04 3.48 9.09
C MET A 106 -3.94 4.50 9.78
N GLY A 107 -5.24 4.52 9.43
CA GLY A 107 -6.21 5.43 10.02
C GLY A 107 -6.08 6.86 9.50
N GLU A 108 -5.64 7.02 8.27
CA GLU A 108 -5.48 8.31 7.58
C GLU A 108 -6.38 8.37 6.32
N PRO A 109 -7.71 8.36 6.49
CA PRO A 109 -8.65 8.28 5.38
C PRO A 109 -8.57 9.49 4.42
N GLU A 110 -8.24 10.69 4.92
CA GLU A 110 -8.02 11.87 4.09
C GLU A 110 -6.85 11.65 3.12
N ASN A 111 -5.75 11.08 3.61
CA ASN A 111 -4.60 10.71 2.78
C ASN A 111 -4.97 9.59 1.80
N ALA A 112 -5.82 8.65 2.22
CA ALA A 112 -6.27 7.58 1.34
C ALA A 112 -7.04 8.13 0.13
N VAL A 113 -8.01 8.99 0.36
CA VAL A 113 -8.74 9.68 -0.71
C VAL A 113 -7.81 10.59 -1.50
N GLY A 114 -6.93 11.34 -0.83
CA GLY A 114 -5.93 12.20 -1.44
C GLY A 114 -5.02 11.45 -2.42
N ALA A 115 -4.62 10.19 -2.10
CA ALA A 115 -3.84 9.35 -2.99
C ALA A 115 -4.60 9.02 -4.28
N LEU A 116 -5.87 8.61 -4.16
CA LEU A 116 -6.70 8.30 -5.32
C LEU A 116 -6.94 9.52 -6.22
N LEU A 117 -7.01 10.72 -5.63
CA LEU A 117 -7.26 11.97 -6.33
C LEU A 117 -5.98 12.75 -6.67
N MET A 118 -4.80 12.19 -6.42
CA MET A 118 -3.53 12.86 -6.68
C MET A 118 -3.39 13.25 -8.15
N LYS A 119 -3.15 14.53 -8.42
CA LYS A 119 -3.06 15.10 -9.78
C LYS A 119 -1.72 14.75 -10.42
N GLN A 120 -1.63 13.54 -10.95
CA GLN A 120 -0.47 13.04 -11.69
C GLN A 120 -0.93 12.45 -13.02
N GLN A 121 -0.11 12.57 -14.08
CA GLN A 121 -0.43 12.04 -15.40
C GLN A 121 -0.83 10.56 -15.34
N LYS A 122 -0.03 9.74 -14.66
CA LYS A 122 -0.25 8.29 -14.59
C LYS A 122 -1.38 7.88 -13.63
N ASN A 123 -1.96 8.84 -12.90
CA ASN A 123 -3.18 8.66 -12.12
C ASN A 123 -4.43 9.20 -12.85
N THR A 124 -4.36 9.33 -14.16
CA THR A 124 -5.47 9.80 -14.98
C THR A 124 -6.29 8.63 -15.50
N TYR A 125 -7.61 8.78 -15.51
CA TYR A 125 -8.55 7.83 -16.12
C TYR A 125 -9.24 8.51 -17.29
N LEU A 126 -9.18 7.88 -18.46
CA LEU A 126 -9.80 8.37 -19.68
C LEU A 126 -11.33 8.23 -19.61
N VAL A 127 -12.04 8.89 -20.52
CA VAL A 127 -13.52 8.78 -20.64
C VAL A 127 -13.97 7.31 -20.81
N SER A 128 -13.13 6.47 -21.43
CA SER A 128 -13.35 5.02 -21.53
C SER A 128 -13.17 4.26 -20.21
N GLY A 129 -12.78 4.93 -19.12
CA GLY A 129 -12.51 4.32 -17.81
C GLY A 129 -11.10 3.71 -17.68
N HIS A 130 -10.29 3.68 -18.73
CA HIS A 130 -8.96 3.10 -18.67
C HIS A 130 -7.95 4.03 -17.98
N ASN A 131 -7.13 3.47 -17.09
CA ASN A 131 -6.01 4.18 -16.54
C ASN A 131 -4.95 4.45 -17.62
N TYR A 132 -4.49 5.70 -17.69
CA TYR A 132 -3.57 6.21 -18.70
C TYR A 132 -2.18 6.45 -18.10
N GLN A 133 -1.14 5.93 -18.74
CA GLN A 133 0.24 6.18 -18.32
C GLN A 133 0.91 7.23 -19.20
N ASP A 134 0.95 7.00 -20.51
CA ASP A 134 1.53 7.89 -21.51
C ASP A 134 0.97 7.56 -22.91
N GLY A 135 1.50 8.23 -23.96
CA GLY A 135 1.06 8.04 -25.34
C GLY A 135 1.27 6.62 -25.88
N ARG A 136 2.21 5.85 -25.33
CA ARG A 136 2.49 4.45 -25.73
C ARG A 136 1.64 3.48 -24.93
N LEU A 137 1.36 3.79 -23.66
CA LEU A 137 0.63 2.92 -22.73
C LEU A 137 -0.67 3.61 -22.29
N ARG A 138 -1.63 3.64 -23.20
CA ARG A 138 -2.93 4.32 -23.00
C ARG A 138 -3.95 3.48 -22.24
N LEU A 139 -3.68 2.21 -22.03
CA LEU A 139 -4.51 1.27 -21.29
C LEU A 139 -3.62 0.51 -20.32
N TYR A 140 -3.76 0.82 -19.03
CA TYR A 140 -2.93 0.25 -17.96
C TYR A 140 -3.81 -0.43 -16.92
N LEU A 141 -4.16 -1.68 -17.15
CA LEU A 141 -5.07 -2.45 -16.30
C LEU A 141 -4.62 -2.61 -14.83
N PRO A 142 -3.31 -2.67 -14.51
CA PRO A 142 -2.90 -2.67 -13.09
C PRO A 142 -3.40 -1.45 -12.32
N GLY A 143 -3.43 -0.26 -12.93
CA GLY A 143 -4.01 0.93 -12.31
C GLY A 143 -5.51 0.80 -12.09
N ASN A 144 -6.26 0.26 -13.08
CA ASN A 144 -7.68 -0.02 -12.94
C ASN A 144 -7.96 -1.04 -11.83
N GLY A 145 -7.24 -2.16 -11.81
CA GLY A 145 -7.38 -3.18 -10.78
C GLY A 145 -7.05 -2.64 -9.39
N GLY A 146 -5.97 -1.84 -9.29
CA GLY A 146 -5.59 -1.18 -8.04
C GLY A 146 -6.67 -0.23 -7.52
N LEU A 147 -7.24 0.62 -8.39
CA LEU A 147 -8.32 1.53 -8.01
C LEU A 147 -9.55 0.78 -7.49
N LEU A 148 -10.00 -0.24 -8.22
CA LEU A 148 -11.15 -1.05 -7.80
C LEU A 148 -10.90 -1.74 -6.46
N MET A 149 -9.71 -2.30 -6.27
CA MET A 149 -9.33 -2.96 -5.02
C MET A 149 -9.26 -1.97 -3.85
N ALA A 150 -8.68 -0.78 -4.07
CA ALA A 150 -8.60 0.25 -3.04
C ALA A 150 -9.98 0.72 -2.61
N VAL A 151 -10.84 1.08 -3.56
CA VAL A 151 -12.22 1.53 -3.26
C VAL A 151 -13.01 0.42 -2.57
N ALA A 152 -12.93 -0.82 -3.06
CA ALA A 152 -13.61 -1.95 -2.43
C ALA A 152 -13.15 -2.16 -0.98
N MET A 153 -11.84 -2.11 -0.73
CA MET A 153 -11.30 -2.23 0.63
C MET A 153 -11.70 -1.06 1.53
N MET A 154 -11.65 0.16 1.00
CA MET A 154 -12.03 1.37 1.75
C MET A 154 -13.52 1.37 2.14
N CYS A 155 -14.39 0.80 1.28
CA CYS A 155 -15.82 0.62 1.59
C CYS A 155 -16.07 -0.56 2.54
N ALA A 156 -15.56 -1.74 2.20
CA ALA A 156 -15.87 -2.98 2.91
C ALA A 156 -15.08 -3.15 4.22
N GLY A 157 -13.93 -2.49 4.32
CA GLY A 157 -13.02 -2.63 5.45
C GLY A 157 -12.02 -3.78 5.28
N TRP A 158 -11.31 -4.07 6.34
CA TRP A 158 -10.28 -5.12 6.47
C TRP A 158 -10.35 -5.74 7.85
N ASP A 159 -9.63 -6.83 8.08
CA ASP A 159 -9.58 -7.47 9.39
C ASP A 159 -9.12 -6.46 10.47
N GLY A 160 -9.98 -6.22 11.46
CA GLY A 160 -9.76 -5.26 12.54
C GLY A 160 -10.35 -3.87 12.32
N SER A 161 -10.95 -3.58 11.17
CA SER A 161 -11.74 -2.35 10.99
C SER A 161 -13.06 -2.43 11.78
N ILE A 162 -13.45 -1.33 12.41
CA ILE A 162 -14.60 -1.30 13.34
C ILE A 162 -15.72 -0.36 12.90
N HIS A 163 -15.47 0.45 11.86
CA HIS A 163 -16.44 1.44 11.36
C HIS A 163 -16.97 1.03 9.97
N PRO A 164 -18.18 1.41 9.61
CA PRO A 164 -18.64 1.38 8.22
C PRO A 164 -17.75 2.25 7.34
N ASN A 165 -17.46 1.80 6.12
CA ASN A 165 -16.60 2.52 5.16
C ASN A 165 -15.29 3.05 5.78
N PRO A 166 -14.49 2.20 6.44
CA PRO A 166 -13.41 2.65 7.33
C PRO A 166 -12.26 3.35 6.60
N GLY A 167 -12.21 3.24 5.28
CA GLY A 167 -11.20 3.89 4.45
C GLY A 167 -11.55 5.31 4.01
N PHE A 168 -12.76 5.78 4.33
CA PHE A 168 -13.20 7.14 4.01
C PHE A 168 -13.30 8.01 5.26
N PRO A 169 -13.12 9.35 5.14
CA PRO A 169 -13.37 10.27 6.24
C PRO A 169 -14.78 10.11 6.81
N GLN A 170 -14.92 10.25 8.12
CA GLN A 170 -16.19 10.07 8.82
C GLN A 170 -16.90 11.42 9.12
N ASP A 171 -16.59 12.44 8.34
CA ASP A 171 -17.10 13.80 8.48
C ASP A 171 -18.46 14.04 7.80
N GLY A 172 -19.04 13.01 7.18
CA GLY A 172 -20.31 13.04 6.48
C GLY A 172 -20.28 13.63 5.06
N ASN A 173 -19.09 13.89 4.52
CA ASN A 173 -18.92 14.46 3.17
C ASN A 173 -18.58 13.40 2.10
N TRP A 174 -18.55 12.12 2.48
CA TRP A 174 -18.14 11.01 1.60
C TRP A 174 -19.18 9.88 1.58
#